data_d81fb652e4f5b9dc652ac5c5fe5f8108
#
_entry.id   d81fb652e4f5b9dc652ac5c5fe5f8108
#
_cell.length_a   1.000
_cell.length_b   1.000
_cell.length_c   1.000
_cell.angle_alpha   90.00
_cell.angle_beta   90.00
_cell.angle_gamma   90.00
#
_symmetry.space_group_name_H-M   'P 1'
#
loop_
_entity.id
_entity.type
_entity.pdbx_description
1 polymer ?
#
loop_
_entity_poly.entity_id
_entity_poly.type
_entity_poly.pdbx_seq_one_letter_code
_entity_poly.pdbx_strand_id
1 'polypeptide(L)'
;RVLAIDANPDRGTLAERVELKSDRTVRDVVKRAGGITSFTLFSDYVSRDKSRLDVLASDTDPMLSEAFDEGDYNVVADIATRYYSICLTDCGTGIVHSVMRAILQRADGLVIVSGGSVDEAKLASETLTWLESNGYGDLVKNSVVALNTATYGTQLVKLDEIENHFKTRVRAVVRVPYDPMLAAGAVIQFDKLHPATRQAARDLAALVVDGLVD
;
A
#
# COMPACT_ATOMS: atom_id res chain seq x y z
N ARG A 1 0.65 16.85 -0.02
CA ARG A 1 0.11 15.98 -1.09
C ARG A 1 0.42 14.53 -0.77
N VAL A 2 -0.48 13.63 -1.19
CA VAL A 2 -0.32 12.17 -1.01
C VAL A 2 -0.33 11.52 -2.39
N LEU A 3 0.62 10.61 -2.62
CA LEU A 3 0.72 9.77 -3.80
C LEU A 3 0.60 8.31 -3.39
N ALA A 4 -0.21 7.55 -4.11
CA ALA A 4 -0.19 6.10 -4.06
C ALA A 4 0.52 5.57 -5.32
N ILE A 5 1.52 4.73 -5.13
CA ILE A 5 2.33 4.15 -6.20
C ILE A 5 2.01 2.66 -6.28
N ASP A 6 1.58 2.19 -7.43
CA ASP A 6 1.43 0.78 -7.69
C ASP A 6 2.78 0.20 -8.17
N ALA A 7 3.48 -0.46 -7.27
CA ALA A 7 4.75 -1.13 -7.51
C ALA A 7 4.62 -2.67 -7.45
N ASN A 8 3.39 -3.18 -7.61
CA ASN A 8 3.13 -4.62 -7.58
C ASN A 8 3.69 -5.29 -8.83
N PRO A 9 4.66 -6.21 -8.71
CA PRO A 9 5.25 -6.90 -9.84
C PRO A 9 4.31 -7.93 -10.49
N ASP A 10 3.28 -8.38 -9.75
CA ASP A 10 2.33 -9.42 -10.19
C ASP A 10 1.06 -8.85 -10.88
N ARG A 11 1.15 -7.71 -11.55
CA ARG A 11 0.02 -6.95 -12.08
C ARG A 11 -0.78 -6.21 -11.01
N GLY A 12 -0.44 -4.96 -10.81
CA GLY A 12 -1.16 -4.09 -9.89
C GLY A 12 -2.55 -3.71 -10.38
N THR A 13 -3.45 -3.52 -9.43
CA THR A 13 -4.83 -3.12 -9.68
C THR A 13 -5.22 -1.85 -8.91
N LEU A 14 -4.24 -1.15 -8.34
CA LEU A 14 -4.49 0.03 -7.51
C LEU A 14 -5.24 1.13 -8.27
N ALA A 15 -4.88 1.35 -9.55
CA ALA A 15 -5.52 2.35 -10.40
C ALA A 15 -7.00 2.05 -10.68
N GLU A 16 -7.44 0.79 -10.57
CA GLU A 16 -8.84 0.40 -10.72
C GLU A 16 -9.72 0.87 -9.53
N ARG A 17 -9.11 1.33 -8.43
CA ARG A 17 -9.81 1.83 -7.24
C ARG A 17 -10.18 3.31 -7.34
N VAL A 18 -9.73 4.01 -8.37
CA VAL A 18 -10.01 5.42 -8.64
C VAL A 18 -10.54 5.62 -10.08
N GLU A 19 -11.19 6.77 -10.34
CA GLU A 19 -11.55 7.13 -11.70
C GLU A 19 -10.26 7.38 -12.50
N LEU A 20 -10.01 6.57 -13.52
CA LEU A 20 -8.81 6.66 -14.35
C LEU A 20 -8.84 7.96 -15.17
N LYS A 21 -7.79 8.76 -15.05
CA LYS A 21 -7.62 10.03 -15.80
C LYS A 21 -6.34 10.05 -16.61
N SER A 22 -5.40 9.15 -16.29
CA SER A 22 -4.15 8.98 -17.01
C SER A 22 -3.99 7.50 -17.38
N ASP A 23 -3.53 7.25 -18.59
CA ASP A 23 -3.15 5.92 -19.08
C ASP A 23 -1.66 5.63 -18.88
N ARG A 24 -0.94 6.57 -18.26
CA ARG A 24 0.51 6.46 -18.00
C ARG A 24 0.77 5.67 -16.74
N THR A 25 1.93 5.01 -16.73
CA THR A 25 2.34 4.06 -15.69
C THR A 25 3.68 4.45 -15.05
N VAL A 26 4.08 3.72 -14.01
CA VAL A 26 5.41 3.84 -13.38
C VAL A 26 6.54 3.77 -14.42
N ARG A 27 6.40 2.93 -15.44
CA ARG A 27 7.37 2.77 -16.52
C ARG A 27 7.49 4.03 -17.39
N ASP A 28 6.41 4.74 -17.63
CA ASP A 28 6.44 6.00 -18.38
C ASP A 28 7.18 7.09 -17.60
N VAL A 29 7.04 7.09 -16.28
CA VAL A 29 7.82 7.95 -15.39
C VAL A 29 9.30 7.64 -15.53
N VAL A 30 9.70 6.36 -15.47
CA VAL A 30 11.10 5.94 -15.64
C VAL A 30 11.66 6.38 -16.99
N LYS A 31 10.95 6.08 -18.08
CA LYS A 31 11.37 6.45 -19.45
C LYS A 31 11.57 7.94 -19.66
N ARG A 32 10.82 8.77 -18.93
CA ARG A 32 10.80 10.23 -19.09
C ARG A 32 11.33 11.01 -17.89
N ALA A 33 12.00 10.32 -16.96
CA ALA A 33 12.48 10.86 -15.69
C ALA A 33 13.22 12.19 -15.82
N GLY A 34 14.12 12.32 -16.79
CA GLY A 34 14.89 13.54 -17.03
C GLY A 34 14.06 14.74 -17.50
N GLY A 35 12.85 14.51 -18.02
CA GLY A 35 11.94 15.57 -18.47
C GLY A 35 10.93 16.01 -17.41
N ILE A 36 10.82 15.28 -16.27
CA ILE A 36 9.86 15.59 -15.20
C ILE A 36 10.50 16.55 -14.21
N THR A 37 10.48 17.82 -14.53
CA THR A 37 11.15 18.89 -13.77
C THR A 37 10.20 19.71 -12.88
N SER A 38 8.90 19.45 -12.92
CA SER A 38 7.91 20.16 -12.11
C SER A 38 6.75 19.25 -11.70
N PHE A 39 6.02 19.66 -10.65
CA PHE A 39 4.79 18.98 -10.25
C PHE A 39 3.75 18.94 -11.38
N THR A 40 3.63 20.00 -12.15
CA THR A 40 2.69 20.06 -13.28
C THR A 40 2.99 18.96 -14.30
N LEU A 41 4.27 18.77 -14.65
CA LEU A 41 4.67 17.69 -15.55
C LEU A 41 4.45 16.31 -14.94
N PHE A 42 4.71 16.13 -13.63
CA PHE A 42 4.43 14.86 -12.96
C PHE A 42 2.92 14.57 -12.89
N SER A 43 2.08 15.59 -12.75
CA SER A 43 0.63 15.42 -12.64
C SER A 43 -0.04 14.79 -13.88
N ASP A 44 0.65 14.82 -15.03
CA ASP A 44 0.18 14.16 -16.25
C ASP A 44 0.30 12.61 -16.19
N TYR A 45 1.06 12.09 -15.23
CA TYR A 45 1.30 10.65 -15.06
C TYR A 45 0.37 10.01 -14.04
N VAL A 46 -0.39 10.78 -13.29
CA VAL A 46 -1.22 10.29 -12.20
C VAL A 46 -2.71 10.50 -12.46
N SER A 47 -3.52 9.62 -11.92
CA SER A 47 -4.96 9.82 -11.82
C SER A 47 -5.28 10.40 -10.46
N ARG A 48 -5.98 11.55 -10.43
CA ARG A 48 -6.38 12.20 -9.18
C ARG A 48 -7.85 11.93 -8.89
N ASP A 49 -8.11 11.38 -7.74
CA ASP A 49 -9.45 11.16 -7.26
C ASP A 49 -10.05 12.44 -6.62
N LYS A 50 -11.35 12.38 -6.24
CA LYS A 50 -12.07 13.50 -5.60
C LYS A 50 -11.53 13.83 -4.21
N SER A 51 -10.90 12.90 -3.52
CA SER A 51 -10.24 13.09 -2.21
C SER A 51 -8.87 13.78 -2.31
N ARG A 52 -8.40 14.04 -3.54
CA ARG A 52 -7.07 14.60 -3.88
C ARG A 52 -5.93 13.60 -3.66
N LEU A 53 -6.23 12.31 -3.61
CA LEU A 53 -5.23 11.26 -3.73
C LEU A 53 -4.79 11.18 -5.19
N ASP A 54 -3.48 11.26 -5.41
CA ASP A 54 -2.88 10.98 -6.70
C ASP A 54 -2.47 9.51 -6.74
N VAL A 55 -2.76 8.82 -7.84
CA VAL A 55 -2.45 7.40 -8.04
C VAL A 55 -1.61 7.24 -9.30
N LEU A 56 -0.43 6.66 -9.14
CA LEU A 56 0.46 6.27 -10.23
C LEU A 56 0.28 4.77 -10.48
N ALA A 57 -0.21 4.42 -11.67
CA ALA A 57 -0.55 3.05 -12.04
C ALA A 57 0.70 2.21 -12.36
N SER A 58 0.61 0.89 -12.13
CA SER A 58 1.53 -0.10 -12.73
C SER A 58 1.17 -0.38 -14.17
N ASP A 59 2.04 -1.10 -14.88
CA ASP A 59 1.71 -1.64 -16.19
C ASP A 59 0.62 -2.71 -16.10
N THR A 60 -0.24 -2.78 -17.11
CA THR A 60 -1.27 -3.82 -17.21
C THR A 60 -0.75 -5.11 -17.84
N ASP A 61 0.38 -5.06 -18.56
CA ASP A 61 1.06 -6.21 -19.10
C ASP A 61 1.90 -6.88 -17.99
N PRO A 62 1.64 -8.16 -17.66
CA PRO A 62 2.36 -8.86 -16.59
C PRO A 62 3.87 -8.92 -16.82
N MET A 63 4.33 -9.10 -18.07
CA MET A 63 5.76 -9.13 -18.39
C MET A 63 6.44 -7.78 -18.14
N LEU A 64 5.72 -6.69 -18.38
CA LEU A 64 6.23 -5.35 -18.12
C LEU A 64 6.20 -5.02 -16.62
N SER A 65 5.19 -5.48 -15.90
CA SER A 65 5.12 -5.34 -14.43
C SER A 65 6.25 -6.11 -13.74
N GLU A 66 6.49 -7.35 -14.14
CA GLU A 66 7.58 -8.18 -13.59
C GLU A 66 8.97 -7.58 -13.86
N ALA A 67 9.14 -6.87 -14.97
CA ALA A 67 10.39 -6.21 -15.35
C ALA A 67 10.63 -4.88 -14.60
N PHE A 68 9.70 -4.42 -13.75
CA PHE A 68 9.88 -3.24 -12.91
C PHE A 68 10.78 -3.59 -11.72
N ASP A 69 12.01 -3.11 -11.75
CA ASP A 69 13.05 -3.51 -10.82
C ASP A 69 13.38 -2.46 -9.75
N GLU A 70 14.40 -2.76 -8.95
CA GLU A 70 14.93 -1.89 -7.90
C GLU A 70 15.38 -0.51 -8.45
N GLY A 71 16.05 -0.49 -9.60
CA GLY A 71 16.53 0.75 -10.23
C GLY A 71 15.38 1.62 -10.71
N ASP A 72 14.39 1.00 -11.33
CA ASP A 72 13.17 1.66 -11.81
C ASP A 72 12.39 2.29 -10.64
N TYR A 73 12.19 1.54 -9.55
CA TYR A 73 11.52 2.06 -8.36
C TYR A 73 12.27 3.25 -7.75
N ASN A 74 13.58 3.18 -7.67
CA ASN A 74 14.38 4.27 -7.14
C ASN A 74 14.21 5.55 -7.94
N VAL A 75 14.15 5.47 -9.27
CA VAL A 75 13.86 6.62 -10.14
C VAL A 75 12.49 7.23 -9.85
N VAL A 76 11.46 6.38 -9.74
CA VAL A 76 10.09 6.84 -9.43
C VAL A 76 10.03 7.50 -8.05
N ALA A 77 10.62 6.87 -7.03
CA ALA A 77 10.65 7.37 -5.66
C ALA A 77 11.38 8.72 -5.55
N ASP A 78 12.53 8.86 -6.21
CA ASP A 78 13.30 10.11 -6.22
C ASP A 78 12.52 11.29 -6.84
N ILE A 79 11.71 11.02 -7.87
CA ILE A 79 10.87 12.06 -8.47
C ILE A 79 9.66 12.35 -7.57
N ALA A 80 9.00 11.31 -7.06
CA ALA A 80 7.81 11.43 -6.22
C ALA A 80 8.09 12.25 -4.96
N THR A 81 9.18 11.99 -4.25
CA THR A 81 9.55 12.66 -3.01
C THR A 81 9.85 14.16 -3.17
N ARG A 82 10.11 14.63 -4.39
CA ARG A 82 10.24 16.09 -4.66
C ARG A 82 8.90 16.83 -4.58
N TYR A 83 7.79 16.13 -4.84
CA TYR A 83 6.48 16.75 -5.03
C TYR A 83 5.44 16.33 -4.00
N TYR A 84 5.63 15.21 -3.31
CA TYR A 84 4.69 14.62 -2.36
C TYR A 84 5.31 14.51 -0.97
N SER A 85 4.52 14.84 0.04
CA SER A 85 4.93 14.74 1.43
C SER A 85 4.75 13.33 1.99
N ILE A 86 3.83 12.54 1.39
CA ILE A 86 3.57 11.15 1.75
C ILE A 86 3.45 10.36 0.45
N CYS A 87 4.23 9.28 0.34
CA CYS A 87 4.12 8.29 -0.72
C CYS A 87 3.72 6.95 -0.10
N LEU A 88 2.60 6.38 -0.58
CA LEU A 88 2.11 5.07 -0.19
C LEU A 88 2.45 4.10 -1.32
N THR A 89 3.29 3.11 -1.07
CA THR A 89 3.68 2.13 -2.10
C THR A 89 2.93 0.82 -1.89
N ASP A 90 2.08 0.45 -2.85
CA ASP A 90 1.49 -0.88 -2.94
C ASP A 90 2.48 -1.82 -3.61
N CYS A 91 3.06 -2.73 -2.84
CA CYS A 91 4.14 -3.61 -3.28
C CYS A 91 3.69 -5.05 -3.52
N GLY A 92 2.39 -5.34 -3.43
CA GLY A 92 1.86 -6.69 -3.60
C GLY A 92 2.38 -7.67 -2.53
N THR A 93 2.45 -8.95 -2.86
CA THR A 93 2.80 -10.04 -1.92
C THR A 93 4.21 -10.61 -2.12
N GLY A 94 4.91 -10.19 -3.17
CA GLY A 94 6.21 -10.74 -3.58
C GLY A 94 7.39 -10.23 -2.76
N ILE A 95 7.49 -10.62 -1.48
CA ILE A 95 8.52 -10.12 -0.56
C ILE A 95 9.97 -10.36 -1.02
N VAL A 96 10.20 -11.36 -1.86
CA VAL A 96 11.53 -11.70 -2.40
C VAL A 96 11.84 -11.04 -3.75
N HIS A 97 10.88 -10.33 -4.33
CA HIS A 97 11.10 -9.63 -5.61
C HIS A 97 12.13 -8.50 -5.45
N SER A 98 12.91 -8.24 -6.50
CA SER A 98 14.00 -7.24 -6.46
C SER A 98 13.51 -5.84 -6.07
N VAL A 99 12.35 -5.42 -6.54
CA VAL A 99 11.73 -4.13 -6.20
C VAL A 99 11.49 -3.97 -4.70
N MET A 100 11.19 -5.06 -3.99
CA MET A 100 10.91 -5.04 -2.55
C MET A 100 12.10 -4.53 -1.74
N ARG A 101 13.33 -4.86 -2.15
CA ARG A 101 14.52 -4.36 -1.46
C ARG A 101 14.58 -2.83 -1.49
N ALA A 102 14.37 -2.22 -2.66
CA ALA A 102 14.36 -0.76 -2.80
C ALA A 102 13.23 -0.11 -1.99
N ILE A 103 12.05 -0.72 -1.98
CA ILE A 103 10.90 -0.25 -1.19
C ILE A 103 11.25 -0.25 0.30
N LEU A 104 11.73 -1.38 0.83
CA LEU A 104 12.06 -1.53 2.26
C LEU A 104 13.20 -0.63 2.71
N GLN A 105 14.20 -0.37 1.85
CA GLN A 105 15.32 0.53 2.15
C GLN A 105 14.88 2.00 2.25
N ARG A 106 13.76 2.37 1.61
CA ARG A 106 13.24 3.74 1.59
C ARG A 106 12.03 3.94 2.49
N ALA A 107 11.48 2.85 3.03
CA ALA A 107 10.28 2.91 3.85
C ALA A 107 10.57 3.54 5.21
N ASP A 108 9.82 4.57 5.58
CA ASP A 108 9.80 5.14 6.94
C ASP A 108 8.84 4.35 7.86
N GLY A 109 7.90 3.60 7.30
CA GLY A 109 6.95 2.77 8.03
C GLY A 109 6.31 1.71 7.15
N LEU A 110 5.73 0.68 7.76
CA LEU A 110 5.06 -0.42 7.07
C LEU A 110 3.61 -0.56 7.54
N VAL A 111 2.74 -0.86 6.59
CA VAL A 111 1.41 -1.40 6.86
C VAL A 111 1.37 -2.84 6.36
N ILE A 112 1.21 -3.78 7.27
CA ILE A 112 1.06 -5.20 6.94
C ILE A 112 -0.44 -5.51 6.85
N VAL A 113 -0.90 -5.93 5.69
CA VAL A 113 -2.30 -6.29 5.49
C VAL A 113 -2.47 -7.79 5.72
N SER A 114 -3.35 -8.14 6.65
CA SER A 114 -3.77 -9.52 6.93
C SER A 114 -5.27 -9.64 6.73
N GLY A 115 -5.73 -10.76 6.21
CA GLY A 115 -7.14 -11.08 6.27
C GLY A 115 -7.57 -11.58 7.65
N GLY A 116 -8.84 -11.90 7.79
CA GLY A 116 -9.45 -12.35 9.06
C GLY A 116 -9.43 -13.86 9.27
N SER A 117 -8.83 -14.65 8.39
CA SER A 117 -8.68 -16.10 8.55
C SER A 117 -7.36 -16.48 9.23
N VAL A 118 -7.31 -17.68 9.77
CA VAL A 118 -6.08 -18.22 10.41
C VAL A 118 -4.94 -18.33 9.38
N ASP A 119 -5.24 -18.77 8.17
CA ASP A 119 -4.23 -18.93 7.12
C ASP A 119 -3.64 -17.59 6.67
N GLU A 120 -4.48 -16.57 6.50
CA GLU A 120 -4.02 -15.22 6.15
C GLU A 120 -3.20 -14.60 7.30
N ALA A 121 -3.63 -14.79 8.54
CA ALA A 121 -2.86 -14.34 9.71
C ALA A 121 -1.50 -15.02 9.81
N LYS A 122 -1.42 -16.32 9.47
CA LYS A 122 -0.17 -17.07 9.41
C LYS A 122 0.78 -16.50 8.36
N LEU A 123 0.29 -16.23 7.14
CA LEU A 123 1.09 -15.64 6.07
C LEU A 123 1.62 -14.25 6.46
N ALA A 124 0.78 -13.40 7.07
CA ALA A 124 1.21 -12.10 7.57
C ALA A 124 2.27 -12.23 8.68
N SER A 125 2.11 -13.22 9.58
CA SER A 125 3.10 -13.51 10.63
C SER A 125 4.43 -14.00 10.05
N GLU A 126 4.42 -14.83 9.01
CA GLU A 126 5.59 -15.27 8.26
C GLU A 126 6.31 -14.09 7.60
N THR A 127 5.55 -13.14 7.03
CA THR A 127 6.08 -11.89 6.48
C THR A 127 6.81 -11.07 7.54
N LEU A 128 6.22 -10.88 8.71
CA LEU A 128 6.89 -10.19 9.83
C LEU A 128 8.18 -10.90 10.25
N THR A 129 8.15 -12.23 10.33
CA THR A 129 9.34 -13.03 10.69
C THR A 129 10.45 -12.91 9.66
N TRP A 130 10.09 -12.91 8.37
CA TRP A 130 11.06 -12.69 7.30
C TRP A 130 11.71 -11.31 7.40
N LEU A 131 10.91 -10.27 7.63
CA LEU A 131 11.41 -8.90 7.79
C LEU A 131 12.38 -8.78 8.97
N GLU A 132 12.04 -9.34 10.13
CA GLU A 132 12.91 -9.36 11.31
C GLU A 132 14.24 -10.08 11.03
N SER A 133 14.18 -11.22 10.34
CA SER A 133 15.35 -12.04 10.00
C SER A 133 16.26 -11.40 8.94
N ASN A 134 15.74 -10.45 8.17
CA ASN A 134 16.48 -9.77 7.11
C ASN A 134 16.89 -8.32 7.48
N GLY A 135 16.88 -7.98 8.76
CA GLY A 135 17.41 -6.71 9.26
C GLY A 135 16.39 -5.56 9.31
N TYR A 136 15.11 -5.82 9.11
CA TYR A 136 14.02 -4.83 9.15
C TYR A 136 13.25 -4.86 10.49
N GLY A 137 13.86 -5.34 11.56
CA GLY A 137 13.20 -5.50 12.87
C GLY A 137 12.63 -4.20 13.45
N ASP A 138 13.29 -3.06 13.21
CA ASP A 138 12.79 -1.76 13.67
C ASP A 138 11.56 -1.31 12.85
N LEU A 139 11.55 -1.55 11.53
CA LEU A 139 10.35 -1.32 10.72
C LEU A 139 9.18 -2.20 11.18
N VAL A 140 9.43 -3.46 11.58
CA VAL A 140 8.40 -4.35 12.12
C VAL A 140 7.83 -3.79 13.42
N LYS A 141 8.67 -3.40 14.38
CA LYS A 141 8.21 -2.84 15.67
C LYS A 141 7.35 -1.59 15.49
N ASN A 142 7.69 -0.76 14.50
CA ASN A 142 6.96 0.47 14.18
C ASN A 142 5.81 0.28 13.19
N SER A 143 5.61 -0.93 12.68
CA SER A 143 4.56 -1.22 11.70
C SER A 143 3.15 -1.20 12.32
N VAL A 144 2.16 -1.08 11.44
CA VAL A 144 0.75 -1.24 11.75
C VAL A 144 0.21 -2.43 10.98
N VAL A 145 -0.54 -3.31 11.65
CA VAL A 145 -1.29 -4.37 10.95
C VAL A 145 -2.69 -3.88 10.66
N ALA A 146 -3.08 -3.90 9.40
CA ALA A 146 -4.47 -3.73 8.97
C ALA A 146 -5.11 -5.12 8.85
N LEU A 147 -5.96 -5.46 9.81
CA LEU A 147 -6.71 -6.72 9.80
C LEU A 147 -7.97 -6.52 8.95
N ASN A 148 -7.85 -6.91 7.68
CA ASN A 148 -8.88 -6.65 6.68
C ASN A 148 -9.95 -7.74 6.69
N THR A 149 -11.09 -7.44 7.25
CA THR A 149 -12.30 -8.29 7.18
C THR A 149 -13.34 -7.73 6.20
N ALA A 150 -12.92 -6.79 5.34
CA ALA A 150 -13.79 -6.08 4.42
C ALA A 150 -14.37 -6.95 3.30
N THR A 151 -13.81 -8.13 3.05
CA THR A 151 -14.25 -9.04 1.99
C THR A 151 -15.15 -10.18 2.47
N TYR A 152 -15.07 -10.57 3.76
CA TYR A 152 -15.87 -11.66 4.31
C TYR A 152 -16.23 -11.42 5.77
N GLY A 153 -17.50 -11.61 6.09
CA GLY A 153 -17.98 -11.68 7.46
C GLY A 153 -17.76 -13.06 8.06
N THR A 154 -16.53 -13.47 8.33
CA THR A 154 -16.28 -14.77 8.98
C THR A 154 -16.47 -14.65 10.49
N GLN A 155 -17.60 -15.12 11.00
CA GLN A 155 -17.83 -15.27 12.43
C GLN A 155 -17.14 -16.50 13.04
N LEU A 156 -16.42 -17.29 12.26
CA LEU A 156 -15.83 -18.57 12.67
C LEU A 156 -14.45 -18.47 13.32
N VAL A 157 -13.78 -17.33 13.17
CA VAL A 157 -12.45 -17.11 13.74
C VAL A 157 -12.54 -16.08 14.86
N LYS A 158 -11.85 -16.34 15.95
CA LYS A 158 -11.73 -15.38 17.05
C LYS A 158 -10.75 -14.28 16.65
N LEU A 159 -11.25 -13.24 16.00
CA LEU A 159 -10.47 -12.08 15.57
C LEU A 159 -9.64 -11.46 16.70
N ASP A 160 -10.14 -11.57 17.93
CA ASP A 160 -9.41 -11.10 19.13
C ASP A 160 -8.11 -11.86 19.35
N GLU A 161 -8.07 -13.17 19.06
CA GLU A 161 -6.85 -13.97 19.20
C GLU A 161 -5.83 -13.57 18.14
N ILE A 162 -6.27 -13.36 16.88
CA ILE A 162 -5.41 -12.89 15.79
C ILE A 162 -4.85 -11.50 16.10
N GLU A 163 -5.71 -10.58 16.53
CA GLU A 163 -5.30 -9.22 16.90
C GLU A 163 -4.28 -9.23 18.04
N ASN A 164 -4.54 -10.01 19.10
CA ASN A 164 -3.62 -10.12 20.23
C ASN A 164 -2.28 -10.73 19.82
N HIS A 165 -2.26 -11.69 18.89
CA HIS A 165 -1.04 -12.23 18.33
C HIS A 165 -0.18 -11.14 17.67
N PHE A 166 -0.79 -10.29 16.83
CA PHE A 166 -0.05 -9.23 16.16
C PHE A 166 0.39 -8.11 17.13
N LYS A 167 -0.42 -7.75 18.12
CA LYS A 167 -0.09 -6.70 19.12
C LYS A 167 1.20 -6.97 19.89
N THR A 168 1.66 -8.21 19.94
CA THR A 168 2.94 -8.54 20.60
C THR A 168 4.17 -8.21 19.75
N ARG A 169 3.99 -7.92 18.45
CA ARG A 169 5.09 -7.76 17.49
C ARG A 169 5.13 -6.39 16.84
N VAL A 170 3.97 -5.73 16.68
CA VAL A 170 3.82 -4.48 15.94
C VAL A 170 3.29 -3.37 16.84
N ARG A 171 3.43 -2.14 16.40
CA ARG A 171 3.02 -0.95 17.17
C ARG A 171 1.51 -0.88 17.38
N ALA A 172 0.73 -1.22 16.37
CA ALA A 172 -0.73 -1.16 16.44
C ALA A 172 -1.40 -2.14 15.46
N VAL A 173 -2.66 -2.46 15.75
CA VAL A 173 -3.53 -3.25 14.87
C VAL A 173 -4.83 -2.49 14.67
N VAL A 174 -5.28 -2.37 13.42
CA VAL A 174 -6.56 -1.77 13.05
C VAL A 174 -7.42 -2.80 12.37
N ARG A 175 -8.65 -2.99 12.84
CA ARG A 175 -9.64 -3.84 12.16
C ARG A 175 -10.39 -3.01 11.13
N VAL A 176 -10.36 -3.45 9.88
CA VAL A 176 -11.19 -2.91 8.81
C VAL A 176 -12.43 -3.80 8.67
N PRO A 177 -13.62 -3.31 9.03
CA PRO A 177 -14.83 -4.14 9.01
C PRO A 177 -15.28 -4.45 7.58
N TYR A 178 -16.17 -5.46 7.46
CA TYR A 178 -16.80 -5.76 6.18
C TYR A 178 -17.53 -4.53 5.61
N ASP A 179 -17.26 -4.28 4.32
CA ASP A 179 -17.90 -3.22 3.56
C ASP A 179 -18.16 -3.72 2.13
N PRO A 180 -19.42 -3.74 1.68
CA PRO A 180 -19.75 -4.26 0.35
C PRO A 180 -19.09 -3.48 -0.79
N MET A 181 -18.79 -2.19 -0.60
CA MET A 181 -18.08 -1.40 -1.61
C MET A 181 -16.62 -1.82 -1.73
N LEU A 182 -15.95 -2.13 -0.61
CA LEU A 182 -14.58 -2.65 -0.63
C LEU A 182 -14.57 -4.07 -1.19
N ALA A 183 -15.53 -4.90 -0.82
CA ALA A 183 -15.67 -6.26 -1.32
C ALA A 183 -15.93 -6.33 -2.84
N ALA A 184 -16.57 -5.33 -3.41
CA ALA A 184 -16.82 -5.25 -4.85
C ALA A 184 -15.55 -5.10 -5.70
N GLY A 185 -14.44 -4.63 -5.12
CA GLY A 185 -13.17 -4.46 -5.82
C GLY A 185 -13.21 -3.47 -6.99
N ALA A 186 -14.11 -2.49 -6.94
CA ALA A 186 -14.29 -1.46 -7.96
C ALA A 186 -13.78 -0.09 -7.47
N VAL A 187 -14.12 0.98 -8.18
CA VAL A 187 -13.81 2.35 -7.78
C VAL A 187 -14.41 2.65 -6.40
N ILE A 188 -13.54 3.08 -5.48
CA ILE A 188 -13.93 3.37 -4.09
C ILE A 188 -14.38 4.83 -3.99
N GLN A 189 -15.59 5.02 -3.46
CA GLN A 189 -16.12 6.34 -3.09
C GLN A 189 -16.14 6.43 -1.56
N PHE A 190 -15.16 7.12 -0.99
CA PHE A 190 -14.94 7.15 0.46
C PHE A 190 -16.17 7.59 1.27
N ASP A 191 -16.93 8.55 0.77
CA ASP A 191 -18.15 9.06 1.38
C ASP A 191 -19.31 8.03 1.42
N LYS A 192 -19.26 7.03 0.55
CA LYS A 192 -20.25 5.95 0.49
C LYS A 192 -19.88 4.71 1.31
N LEU A 193 -18.66 4.61 1.82
CA LEU A 193 -18.29 3.55 2.75
C LEU A 193 -19.11 3.64 4.05
N HIS A 194 -19.32 2.52 4.70
CA HIS A 194 -19.95 2.48 6.00
C HIS A 194 -19.21 3.37 7.02
N PRO A 195 -19.90 4.00 7.97
CA PRO A 195 -19.27 4.87 8.98
C PRO A 195 -18.12 4.18 9.73
N ALA A 196 -18.28 2.90 10.09
CA ALA A 196 -17.25 2.12 10.79
C ALA A 196 -16.01 1.90 9.91
N THR A 197 -16.19 1.64 8.62
CA THR A 197 -15.09 1.49 7.64
C THR A 197 -14.33 2.79 7.46
N ARG A 198 -15.06 3.91 7.33
CA ARG A 198 -14.43 5.24 7.25
C ARG A 198 -13.65 5.58 8.51
N GLN A 199 -14.16 5.21 9.68
CA GLN A 199 -13.45 5.43 10.94
C GLN A 199 -12.17 4.58 11.00
N ALA A 200 -12.25 3.29 10.68
CA ALA A 200 -11.09 2.41 10.63
C ALA A 200 -10.00 2.93 9.67
N ALA A 201 -10.40 3.45 8.50
CA ALA A 201 -9.46 4.05 7.56
C ALA A 201 -8.79 5.32 8.12
N ARG A 202 -9.52 6.16 8.86
CA ARG A 202 -8.95 7.34 9.53
C ARG A 202 -8.00 6.95 10.65
N ASP A 203 -8.36 5.95 11.45
CA ASP A 203 -7.53 5.45 12.54
C ASP A 203 -6.22 4.87 12.00
N LEU A 204 -6.29 4.10 10.90
CA LEU A 204 -5.12 3.59 10.21
C LEU A 204 -4.23 4.72 9.69
N ALA A 205 -4.82 5.72 9.04
CA ALA A 205 -4.08 6.88 8.53
C ALA A 205 -3.41 7.69 9.65
N ALA A 206 -4.10 7.90 10.77
CA ALA A 206 -3.54 8.58 11.94
C ALA A 206 -2.32 7.83 12.49
N LEU A 207 -2.44 6.51 12.68
CA LEU A 207 -1.34 5.66 13.15
C LEU A 207 -0.14 5.67 12.21
N VAL A 208 -0.38 5.68 10.89
CA VAL A 208 0.72 5.78 9.90
C VAL A 208 1.42 7.11 10.03
N VAL A 209 0.68 8.22 10.09
CA VAL A 209 1.27 9.56 10.20
C VAL A 209 2.01 9.75 11.51
N ASP A 210 1.45 9.29 12.63
CA ASP A 210 2.10 9.38 13.96
C ASP A 210 3.44 8.62 13.95
N GLY A 211 3.55 7.50 13.26
CA GLY A 211 4.80 6.74 13.16
C GLY A 211 5.85 7.33 12.21
N LEU A 212 5.51 8.38 11.45
CA LEU A 212 6.48 9.11 10.60
C LEU A 212 7.15 10.28 11.34
N VAL A 213 6.67 10.65 12.51
CA VAL A 213 7.09 11.85 13.26
C VAL A 213 8.00 11.50 14.43
N ASP A 214 8.02 10.25 14.85
CA ASP A 214 8.88 9.71 15.92
C ASP A 214 10.24 9.25 15.38
#